data_ad4cc89a2ceaf574ab5f80ee05ae9a49
#
_entry.id   ad4cc89a2ceaf574ab5f80ee05ae9a49
#
_cell.length_a   1.000
_cell.length_b   1.000
_cell.length_c   1.000
_cell.angle_alpha   90.00
_cell.angle_beta   90.00
_cell.angle_gamma   90.00
#
_symmetry.space_group_name_H-M   'P 1'
#
loop_
_entity.id
_entity.type
_entity.pdbx_description
1 polymer ?
#
loop_
_entity_poly.entity_id
_entity_poly.type
_entity_poly.pdbx_seq_one_letter_code
_entity_poly.pdbx_strand_id
1 'polypeptide(L)'
;MDWIKWLTVTAILIRAVYTDKKDGKIENRIILMGFVLGLFLAFADGGIQSLLESIKMAGITLSTLFFLFVMKGLGAGDIKLFCVLATFFPKQIIPIVILSFFAGAVFAVGKMFGRWLKKEKVFIRHETINFSLPIALATAILLFLRYLVTI
;
A
#
# COMPACT_ATOMS: atom_id res chain seq x y z
N MET A 1 -12.93 14.86 -9.18
CA MET A 1 -11.52 14.50 -9.56
C MET A 1 -11.11 13.10 -9.14
N ASP A 2 -12.02 12.26 -8.71
CA ASP A 2 -11.69 10.91 -8.16
C ASP A 2 -11.04 9.98 -9.20
N TRP A 3 -11.46 9.98 -10.45
CA TRP A 3 -10.92 9.13 -11.50
C TRP A 3 -9.42 9.38 -11.80
N ILE A 4 -8.95 10.64 -11.70
CA ILE A 4 -7.54 10.99 -11.87
C ILE A 4 -6.71 10.38 -10.74
N LYS A 5 -7.19 10.48 -9.49
CA LYS A 5 -6.55 9.84 -8.34
C LYS A 5 -6.45 8.34 -8.51
N TRP A 6 -7.52 7.71 -9.00
CA TRP A 6 -7.57 6.27 -9.25
C TRP A 6 -6.55 5.83 -10.30
N LEU A 7 -6.50 6.52 -11.44
CA LEU A 7 -5.53 6.25 -12.50
C LEU A 7 -4.09 6.40 -11.99
N THR A 8 -3.82 7.51 -11.30
CA THR A 8 -2.49 7.79 -10.76
C THR A 8 -2.05 6.74 -9.75
N VAL A 9 -2.92 6.40 -8.80
CA VAL A 9 -2.62 5.38 -7.78
C VAL A 9 -2.45 4.01 -8.41
N THR A 10 -3.28 3.63 -9.37
CA THR A 10 -3.16 2.36 -10.08
C THR A 10 -1.82 2.26 -10.80
N ALA A 11 -1.40 3.31 -11.49
CA ALA A 11 -0.09 3.35 -12.15
C ALA A 11 1.08 3.22 -11.15
N ILE A 12 1.01 3.92 -10.01
CA ILE A 12 2.00 3.84 -8.93
C ILE A 12 2.07 2.41 -8.37
N LEU A 13 0.91 1.80 -8.08
CA LEU A 13 0.83 0.45 -7.53
C LEU A 13 1.36 -0.60 -8.49
N ILE A 14 1.01 -0.54 -9.78
CA ILE A 14 1.55 -1.45 -10.80
C ILE A 14 3.07 -1.36 -10.84
N ARG A 15 3.60 -0.13 -10.85
CA ARG A 15 5.05 0.08 -10.89
C ARG A 15 5.73 -0.39 -9.60
N ALA A 16 5.12 -0.12 -8.43
CA ALA A 16 5.63 -0.56 -7.14
C ALA A 16 5.68 -2.09 -7.05
N VAL A 17 4.62 -2.78 -7.46
CA VAL A 17 4.57 -4.26 -7.50
C VAL A 17 5.60 -4.83 -8.47
N TYR A 18 5.78 -4.20 -9.63
CA TYR A 18 6.77 -4.63 -10.61
C TYR A 18 8.20 -4.54 -10.08
N THR A 19 8.57 -3.40 -9.49
CA THR A 19 9.93 -3.19 -8.94
C THR A 19 10.18 -4.04 -7.71
N ASP A 20 9.19 -4.18 -6.84
CA ASP A 20 9.26 -5.04 -5.66
C ASP A 20 9.46 -6.52 -6.04
N LYS A 21 8.78 -6.98 -7.10
CA LYS A 21 8.91 -8.35 -7.59
C LYS A 21 10.24 -8.60 -8.31
N LYS A 22 10.77 -7.60 -9.01
CA LYS A 22 12.02 -7.71 -9.77
C LYS A 22 13.25 -7.55 -8.89
N ASP A 23 13.26 -6.51 -8.05
CA ASP A 23 14.45 -6.06 -7.32
C ASP A 23 14.34 -6.29 -5.80
N GLY A 24 13.19 -6.81 -5.32
CA GLY A 24 12.91 -6.99 -3.89
C GLY A 24 12.83 -5.66 -3.13
N LYS A 25 12.67 -4.55 -3.82
CA LYS A 25 12.61 -3.20 -3.25
C LYS A 25 11.73 -2.29 -4.09
N ILE A 26 10.97 -1.43 -3.43
CA ILE A 26 10.22 -0.37 -4.09
C ILE A 26 11.15 0.82 -4.32
N GLU A 27 11.22 1.31 -5.55
CA GLU A 27 12.06 2.46 -5.91
C GLU A 27 11.63 3.72 -5.16
N ASN A 28 12.57 4.39 -4.49
CA ASN A 28 12.28 5.65 -3.79
C ASN A 28 11.77 6.76 -4.72
N ARG A 29 12.13 6.72 -6.01
CA ARG A 29 11.63 7.67 -7.02
C ARG A 29 10.12 7.56 -7.19
N ILE A 30 9.59 6.34 -7.26
CA ILE A 30 8.14 6.07 -7.38
C ILE A 30 7.41 6.59 -6.14
N ILE A 31 7.96 6.33 -4.96
CA ILE A 31 7.43 6.82 -3.69
C ILE A 31 7.39 8.34 -3.65
N LEU A 32 8.51 9.01 -4.00
CA LEU A 32 8.60 10.46 -3.97
C LEU A 32 7.63 11.11 -4.96
N MET A 33 7.60 10.62 -6.21
CA MET A 33 6.68 11.10 -7.23
C MET A 33 5.21 10.89 -6.80
N GLY A 34 4.89 9.72 -6.26
CA GLY A 34 3.56 9.42 -5.75
C GLY A 34 3.16 10.35 -4.61
N PHE A 35 4.07 10.60 -3.68
CA PHE A 35 3.82 11.49 -2.54
C PHE A 35 3.53 12.93 -2.99
N VAL A 36 4.38 13.47 -3.87
CA VAL A 36 4.21 14.83 -4.42
C VAL A 36 2.91 14.95 -5.21
N LEU A 37 2.62 13.99 -6.09
CA LEU A 37 1.36 13.96 -6.85
C LEU A 37 0.13 13.84 -5.95
N GLY A 38 0.20 13.02 -4.90
CA GLY A 38 -0.89 12.87 -3.94
C GLY A 38 -1.19 14.18 -3.20
N LEU A 39 -0.17 14.88 -2.72
CA LEU A 39 -0.33 16.18 -2.07
C LEU A 39 -0.85 17.26 -3.03
N PHE A 40 -0.35 17.27 -4.26
CA PHE A 40 -0.82 18.20 -5.30
C PHE A 40 -2.31 18.00 -5.60
N LEU A 41 -2.74 16.75 -5.80
CA LEU A 41 -4.13 16.41 -6.05
C LEU A 41 -5.02 16.67 -4.82
N ALA A 42 -4.51 16.47 -3.61
CA ALA A 42 -5.24 16.84 -2.40
C ALA A 42 -5.48 18.34 -2.31
N PHE A 43 -4.46 19.14 -2.62
CA PHE A 43 -4.60 20.61 -2.68
C PHE A 43 -5.58 21.05 -3.77
N ALA A 44 -5.51 20.46 -4.96
CA ALA A 44 -6.39 20.77 -6.09
C ALA A 44 -7.88 20.43 -5.81
N ASP A 45 -8.16 19.41 -4.99
CA ASP A 45 -9.52 18.98 -4.66
C ASP A 45 -10.20 19.81 -3.57
N GLY A 46 -9.47 20.18 -2.53
CA GLY A 46 -10.06 20.85 -1.36
C GLY A 46 -9.17 21.89 -0.71
N GLY A 47 -8.20 22.43 -1.46
CA GLY A 47 -7.31 23.48 -1.00
C GLY A 47 -6.45 23.06 0.19
N ILE A 48 -6.11 24.05 1.03
CA ILE A 48 -5.21 23.86 2.16
C ILE A 48 -5.74 22.87 3.21
N GLN A 49 -7.06 22.77 3.37
CA GLN A 49 -7.68 21.86 4.32
C GLN A 49 -7.45 20.40 3.95
N SER A 50 -7.71 20.02 2.70
CA SER A 50 -7.45 18.68 2.17
C SER A 50 -5.96 18.33 2.19
N LEU A 51 -5.11 19.30 1.88
CA LEU A 51 -3.66 19.13 1.95
C LEU A 51 -3.21 18.78 3.38
N LEU A 52 -3.66 19.55 4.38
CA LEU A 52 -3.35 19.32 5.78
C LEU A 52 -3.87 17.97 6.28
N GLU A 53 -5.09 17.59 5.89
CA GLU A 53 -5.66 16.27 6.21
C GLU A 53 -4.79 15.14 5.63
N SER A 54 -4.35 15.26 4.38
CA SER A 54 -3.49 14.28 3.72
C SER A 54 -2.11 14.15 4.39
N ILE A 55 -1.48 15.27 4.74
CA ILE A 55 -0.20 15.28 5.46
C ILE A 55 -0.38 14.65 6.85
N LYS A 56 -1.42 15.04 7.58
CA LYS A 56 -1.74 14.49 8.90
C LYS A 56 -1.92 12.98 8.84
N MET A 57 -2.70 12.48 7.89
CA MET A 57 -2.96 11.05 7.76
C MET A 57 -1.72 10.27 7.31
N ALA A 58 -0.89 10.83 6.44
CA ALA A 58 0.40 10.24 6.09
C ALA A 58 1.33 10.14 7.31
N GLY A 59 1.39 11.18 8.13
CA GLY A 59 2.16 11.18 9.39
C GLY A 59 1.67 10.16 10.41
N ILE A 60 0.35 10.06 10.61
CA ILE A 60 -0.26 9.04 11.49
C ILE A 60 0.06 7.62 10.97
N THR A 61 -0.10 7.40 9.66
CA THR A 61 0.20 6.11 9.02
C THR A 61 1.67 5.75 9.20
N LEU A 62 2.58 6.69 8.98
CA LEU A 62 4.01 6.48 9.19
C LEU A 62 4.30 6.09 10.65
N SER A 63 3.79 6.86 11.61
CA SER A 63 4.05 6.65 13.04
C SER A 63 3.51 5.29 13.52
N THR A 64 2.30 4.94 13.08
CA THR A 64 1.66 3.67 13.45
C THR A 64 2.40 2.47 12.86
N LEU A 65 2.73 2.52 11.56
CA LEU A 65 3.40 1.42 10.87
C LEU A 65 4.90 1.34 11.19
N PHE A 66 5.50 2.43 11.66
CA PHE A 66 6.89 2.43 12.09
C PHE A 66 7.15 1.46 13.25
N PHE A 67 6.19 1.29 14.14
CA PHE A 67 6.26 0.28 15.20
C PHE A 67 6.40 -1.14 14.63
N LEU A 68 5.62 -1.46 13.58
CA LEU A 68 5.71 -2.76 12.91
C LEU A 68 7.04 -2.93 12.15
N PHE A 69 7.59 -1.85 11.64
CA PHE A 69 8.92 -1.87 11.02
C PHE A 69 10.01 -2.21 12.03
N VAL A 70 9.99 -1.59 13.21
CA VAL A 70 10.96 -1.88 14.28
C VAL A 70 10.85 -3.35 14.72
N MET A 71 9.64 -3.90 14.76
CA MET A 71 9.40 -5.32 15.03
C MET A 71 9.77 -6.25 13.85
N LYS A 72 10.29 -5.71 12.73
CA LYS A 72 10.60 -6.45 11.48
C LYS A 72 9.39 -7.17 10.86
N GLY A 73 8.19 -6.71 11.17
CA GLY A 73 6.96 -7.26 10.61
C GLY A 73 6.58 -6.68 9.25
N LEU A 74 7.13 -5.51 8.88
CA LEU A 74 6.83 -4.82 7.63
C LEU A 74 8.08 -4.19 7.03
N GLY A 75 8.18 -4.18 5.70
CA GLY A 75 9.29 -3.57 4.98
C GLY A 75 9.21 -2.04 4.96
N ALA A 76 10.36 -1.35 4.94
CA ALA A 76 10.41 0.12 4.84
C ALA A 76 9.76 0.65 3.55
N GLY A 77 9.84 -0.11 2.46
CA GLY A 77 9.20 0.23 1.18
C GLY A 77 7.67 0.23 1.28
N ASP A 78 7.11 -0.77 1.97
CA ASP A 78 5.67 -0.91 2.16
C ASP A 78 5.08 0.22 3.00
N ILE A 79 5.78 0.62 4.06
CA ILE A 79 5.37 1.77 4.89
C ILE A 79 5.31 3.05 4.06
N LYS A 80 6.35 3.30 3.26
CA LYS A 80 6.38 4.46 2.37
C LYS A 80 5.24 4.42 1.37
N LEU A 81 4.90 3.23 0.83
CA LEU A 81 3.78 3.06 -0.09
C LEU A 81 2.45 3.36 0.60
N PHE A 82 2.24 2.92 1.84
CA PHE A 82 1.07 3.29 2.63
C PHE A 82 0.99 4.81 2.90
N CYS A 83 2.12 5.46 3.15
CA CYS A 83 2.15 6.92 3.29
C CYS A 83 1.72 7.63 2.00
N VAL A 84 2.15 7.13 0.82
CA VAL A 84 1.68 7.63 -0.47
C VAL A 84 0.17 7.45 -0.60
N LEU A 85 -0.37 6.26 -0.31
CA LEU A 85 -1.81 6.01 -0.35
C LEU A 85 -2.60 6.92 0.60
N ALA A 86 -2.05 7.24 1.76
CA ALA A 86 -2.65 8.15 2.71
C ALA A 86 -2.80 9.58 2.17
N THR A 87 -1.89 10.03 1.28
CA THR A 87 -2.02 11.34 0.63
C THR A 87 -3.15 11.40 -0.39
N PHE A 88 -3.42 10.29 -1.08
CA PHE A 88 -4.53 10.21 -2.05
C PHE A 88 -5.89 9.96 -1.39
N PHE A 89 -5.91 9.11 -0.38
CA PHE A 89 -7.13 8.60 0.27
C PHE A 89 -7.06 8.69 1.80
N PRO A 90 -6.97 9.90 2.38
CA PRO A 90 -6.79 10.06 3.82
C PRO A 90 -7.89 9.38 4.64
N LYS A 91 -9.14 9.43 4.19
CA LYS A 91 -10.28 8.82 4.89
C LYS A 91 -10.34 7.30 4.76
N GLN A 92 -9.73 6.72 3.72
CA GLN A 92 -9.76 5.29 3.43
C GLN A 92 -8.47 4.56 3.82
N ILE A 93 -7.45 5.27 4.31
CA ILE A 93 -6.15 4.63 4.59
C ILE A 93 -6.25 3.53 5.65
N ILE A 94 -7.08 3.72 6.68
CA ILE A 94 -7.25 2.73 7.74
C ILE A 94 -7.81 1.41 7.19
N PRO A 95 -8.96 1.37 6.49
CA PRO A 95 -9.45 0.14 5.88
C PRO A 95 -8.50 -0.43 4.82
N ILE A 96 -7.76 0.41 4.07
CA ILE A 96 -6.73 -0.08 3.13
C ILE A 96 -5.65 -0.85 3.89
N VAL A 97 -5.13 -0.31 4.99
CA VAL A 97 -4.12 -0.97 5.82
C VAL A 97 -4.64 -2.30 6.35
N ILE A 98 -5.82 -2.30 6.99
CA ILE A 98 -6.41 -3.52 7.58
C ILE A 98 -6.60 -4.60 6.50
N LEU A 99 -7.19 -4.25 5.37
CA LEU A 99 -7.43 -5.20 4.28
C LEU A 99 -6.13 -5.71 3.65
N SER A 100 -5.09 -4.85 3.59
CA SER A 100 -3.76 -5.25 3.10
C SER A 100 -3.11 -6.29 4.01
N PHE A 101 -3.23 -6.12 5.33
CA PHE A 101 -2.73 -7.11 6.29
C PHE A 101 -3.50 -8.42 6.20
N PHE A 102 -4.82 -8.36 6.05
CA PHE A 102 -5.63 -9.55 5.86
C PHE A 102 -5.26 -10.29 4.57
N ALA A 103 -5.15 -9.57 3.45
CA ALA A 103 -4.70 -10.13 2.19
C ALA A 103 -3.29 -10.72 2.31
N GLY A 104 -2.36 -10.02 2.96
CA GLY A 104 -1.00 -10.50 3.23
C GLY A 104 -0.97 -11.80 4.03
N ALA A 105 -1.82 -11.92 5.06
CA ALA A 105 -1.96 -13.15 5.83
C ALA A 105 -2.47 -14.31 4.97
N VAL A 106 -3.48 -14.07 4.13
CA VAL A 106 -4.00 -15.09 3.18
C VAL A 106 -2.91 -15.54 2.21
N PHE A 107 -2.12 -14.62 1.65
CA PHE A 107 -1.00 -14.95 0.77
C PHE A 107 0.09 -15.75 1.50
N ALA A 108 0.41 -15.39 2.74
CA ALA A 108 1.41 -16.09 3.55
C ALA A 108 0.98 -17.53 3.82
N VAL A 109 -0.28 -17.72 4.25
CA VAL A 109 -0.86 -19.06 4.50
C VAL A 109 -0.92 -19.87 3.20
N GLY A 110 -1.34 -19.27 2.09
CA GLY A 110 -1.38 -19.93 0.78
C GLY A 110 0.01 -20.42 0.32
N LYS A 111 1.04 -19.59 0.50
CA LYS A 111 2.43 -19.97 0.21
C LYS A 111 2.91 -21.12 1.10
N MET A 112 2.59 -21.06 2.39
CA MET A 112 2.95 -22.09 3.34
C MET A 112 2.28 -23.44 3.02
N PHE A 113 0.99 -23.41 2.69
CA PHE A 113 0.22 -24.59 2.29
C PHE A 113 0.73 -25.19 0.98
N GLY A 114 1.05 -24.36 -0.03
CA GLY A 114 1.63 -24.82 -1.30
C GLY A 114 2.98 -25.52 -1.13
N ARG A 115 3.82 -25.07 -0.20
CA ARG A 115 5.09 -25.72 0.14
C ARG A 115 4.89 -27.01 0.90
N TRP A 116 3.94 -27.04 1.81
CA TRP A 116 3.59 -28.26 2.54
C TRP A 116 3.16 -29.39 1.57
N LEU A 117 2.38 -29.06 0.56
CA LEU A 117 1.99 -30.03 -0.49
C LEU A 117 3.18 -30.51 -1.32
N LYS A 118 4.20 -29.66 -1.55
CA LYS A 118 5.42 -30.00 -2.30
C LYS A 118 6.48 -30.69 -1.45
N LYS A 119 6.22 -30.95 -0.16
CA LYS A 119 7.18 -31.51 0.81
C LYS A 119 8.48 -30.69 0.92
N GLU A 120 8.46 -29.41 0.56
CA GLU A 120 9.59 -28.50 0.72
C GLU A 120 9.66 -27.97 2.16
N LYS A 121 10.85 -27.50 2.60
CA LYS A 121 11.00 -26.90 3.93
C LYS A 121 10.08 -25.66 4.05
N VAL A 122 9.11 -25.75 4.96
CA VAL A 122 8.07 -24.72 5.16
C VAL A 122 8.66 -23.38 5.63
N PHE A 123 9.82 -23.41 6.27
CA PHE A 123 10.44 -22.23 6.86
C PHE A 123 11.81 -21.96 6.22
N ILE A 124 11.86 -21.08 5.21
CA ILE A 124 13.10 -20.50 4.69
C ILE A 124 13.25 -19.11 5.32
N ARG A 125 14.26 -18.97 6.17
CA ARG A 125 14.53 -17.80 7.04
C ARG A 125 14.75 -16.46 6.31
N HIS A 126 14.76 -16.43 4.97
CA HIS A 126 15.10 -15.25 4.16
C HIS A 126 14.13 -14.94 3.02
N GLU A 127 12.95 -15.57 2.93
CA GLU A 127 11.98 -15.14 1.94
C GLU A 127 11.19 -13.93 2.45
N THR A 128 11.50 -12.78 1.93
CA THR A 128 10.65 -11.59 2.07
C THR A 128 9.34 -11.82 1.30
N ILE A 129 8.23 -11.71 1.98
CA ILE A 129 6.92 -11.68 1.33
C ILE A 129 6.81 -10.30 0.70
N ASN A 130 6.70 -10.24 -0.63
CA ASN A 130 6.46 -8.99 -1.35
C ASN A 130 5.08 -8.45 -0.94
N PHE A 131 5.05 -7.58 0.05
CA PHE A 131 3.83 -7.07 0.63
C PHE A 131 3.14 -6.03 -0.27
N SER A 132 3.84 -5.52 -1.28
CA SER A 132 3.32 -4.59 -2.30
C SER A 132 2.10 -5.15 -3.05
N LEU A 133 2.04 -6.46 -3.31
CA LEU A 133 0.93 -7.11 -3.99
C LEU A 133 -0.35 -7.15 -3.12
N PRO A 134 -0.31 -7.57 -1.83
CA PRO A 134 -1.43 -7.40 -0.90
C PRO A 134 -1.95 -5.95 -0.82
N ILE A 135 -1.06 -4.96 -0.77
CA ILE A 135 -1.42 -3.54 -0.74
C ILE A 135 -2.19 -3.15 -2.01
N ALA A 136 -1.69 -3.55 -3.18
CA ALA A 136 -2.31 -3.25 -4.47
C ALA A 136 -3.70 -3.88 -4.57
N LEU A 137 -3.86 -5.13 -4.16
CA LEU A 137 -5.15 -5.83 -4.16
C LEU A 137 -6.14 -5.20 -3.20
N ALA A 138 -5.73 -4.92 -1.96
CA ALA A 138 -6.58 -4.28 -0.97
C ALA A 138 -7.09 -2.91 -1.44
N THR A 139 -6.18 -2.10 -2.01
CA THR A 139 -6.52 -0.80 -2.57
C THR A 139 -7.50 -0.93 -3.72
N ALA A 140 -7.25 -1.84 -4.67
CA ALA A 140 -8.14 -2.08 -5.81
C ALA A 140 -9.55 -2.53 -5.37
N ILE A 141 -9.64 -3.46 -4.42
CA ILE A 141 -10.92 -3.95 -3.89
C ILE A 141 -11.71 -2.81 -3.23
N LEU A 142 -11.09 -2.03 -2.35
CA LEU A 142 -11.77 -0.92 -1.67
C LEU A 142 -12.22 0.15 -2.64
N LEU A 143 -11.39 0.48 -3.61
CA LEU A 143 -11.75 1.45 -4.63
C LEU A 143 -12.91 0.94 -5.50
N PHE A 144 -12.91 -0.32 -5.87
CA PHE A 144 -14.00 -0.95 -6.63
C PHE A 144 -15.31 -0.97 -5.83
N LEU A 145 -15.27 -1.35 -4.55
CA LEU A 145 -16.44 -1.33 -3.67
C LEU A 145 -17.01 0.08 -3.52
N ARG A 146 -16.14 1.07 -3.38
CA ARG A 146 -16.59 2.47 -3.33
C ARG A 146 -17.27 2.90 -4.62
N TYR A 147 -16.73 2.51 -5.76
CA TYR A 147 -17.36 2.79 -7.07
C TYR A 147 -18.78 2.22 -7.16
N LEU A 148 -18.96 0.96 -6.71
CA LEU A 148 -20.28 0.31 -6.69
C LEU A 148 -21.29 1.01 -5.75
N VAL A 149 -20.84 1.55 -4.63
CA VAL A 149 -21.70 2.23 -3.66
C VAL A 149 -22.08 3.65 -4.12
N THR A 150 -21.30 4.22 -5.04
CA THR A 150 -21.53 5.61 -5.53
C THR A 150 -22.40 5.64 -6.79
N ILE A 151 -22.67 4.48 -7.44
CA ILE A 151 -23.66 4.31 -8.52
C ILE A 151 -25.02 4.04 -7.91
#